data_f0925057e5524371a85581fce949f4ba
#
_entry.id   f0925057e5524371a85581fce949f4ba
#
_cell.length_a   1.000
_cell.length_b   1.000
_cell.length_c   1.000
_cell.angle_alpha   90.00
_cell.angle_beta   90.00
_cell.angle_gamma   90.00
#
_symmetry.space_group_name_H-M   'P 1'
#
loop_
_entity.id
_entity.type
_entity.pdbx_description
1 polymer ?
#
loop_
_entity_poly.entity_id
_entity_poly.type
_entity_poly.pdbx_seq_one_letter_code
_entity_poly.pdbx_strand_id
1 'polypeptide(L)'
;MTKQELLKTHFGYDTFREGQEAVIDALLAGKDVLAVMPTGAGKSICYQVPALMMKGITLVISPLISLMKDQVRSLNQVGISAAYLNSSLTQGQYFTALRYAKAGRYPIIYVAPERLTTEAFLDFALSADISMIAVDESHCVSQWGQDFRPSYLKIAEFVAQLPKRPVIGAFTATATKEVREDIARLLGLQNPFCTTTGFDRENLYFAVKTPKDKYKEVHDYILEH
;
A
#
# COMPACT_ATOMS: atom_id res chain seq x y z
N MET A 1 14.08 8.06 -16.64
CA MET A 1 14.48 6.86 -15.87
C MET A 1 13.41 5.81 -16.09
N THR A 2 13.78 4.60 -16.47
CA THR A 2 12.85 3.48 -16.65
C THR A 2 12.45 2.87 -15.30
N LYS A 3 11.39 2.08 -15.26
CA LYS A 3 10.96 1.38 -14.03
C LYS A 3 12.04 0.45 -13.48
N GLN A 4 12.82 -0.21 -14.36
CA GLN A 4 13.94 -1.07 -13.98
C GLN A 4 15.12 -0.28 -13.39
N GLU A 5 15.45 0.87 -13.99
CA GLU A 5 16.50 1.74 -13.45
C GLU A 5 16.12 2.27 -12.07
N LEU A 6 14.83 2.65 -11.85
CA LEU A 6 14.33 3.06 -10.53
C LEU A 6 14.41 1.93 -9.51
N LEU A 7 14.00 0.71 -9.90
CA LEU A 7 14.05 -0.46 -9.05
C LEU A 7 15.48 -0.73 -8.58
N LYS A 8 16.45 -0.70 -9.52
CA LYS A 8 17.85 -0.95 -9.20
C LYS A 8 18.46 0.16 -8.36
N THR A 9 18.23 1.42 -8.75
CA THR A 9 18.87 2.58 -8.11
C THR A 9 18.41 2.80 -6.69
N HIS A 10 17.10 2.70 -6.43
CA HIS A 10 16.54 3.02 -5.12
C HIS A 10 16.27 1.81 -4.25
N PHE A 11 15.95 0.67 -4.82
CA PHE A 11 15.55 -0.52 -4.06
C PHE A 11 16.58 -1.65 -4.10
N GLY A 12 17.61 -1.55 -4.96
CA GLY A 12 18.71 -2.52 -5.02
C GLY A 12 18.35 -3.85 -5.69
N TYR A 13 17.21 -3.94 -6.40
CA TYR A 13 16.78 -5.15 -7.10
C TYR A 13 17.04 -5.03 -8.61
N ASP A 14 17.54 -6.08 -9.22
CA ASP A 14 17.79 -6.13 -10.68
C ASP A 14 16.52 -6.44 -11.47
N THR A 15 15.58 -7.18 -10.89
CA THR A 15 14.34 -7.64 -11.57
C THR A 15 13.14 -7.50 -10.65
N PHE A 16 11.98 -7.29 -11.25
CA PHE A 16 10.70 -7.36 -10.55
C PHE A 16 10.36 -8.81 -10.20
N ARG A 17 9.68 -8.99 -9.07
CA ARG A 17 9.09 -10.29 -8.72
C ARG A 17 7.84 -10.54 -9.55
N GLU A 18 7.40 -11.79 -9.58
CA GLU A 18 6.17 -12.21 -10.26
C GLU A 18 4.99 -11.29 -9.91
N GLY A 19 4.27 -10.84 -10.93
CA GLY A 19 3.09 -9.98 -10.83
C GLY A 19 3.38 -8.49 -10.58
N GLN A 20 4.56 -8.11 -10.05
CA GLN A 20 4.85 -6.70 -9.76
C GLN A 20 4.86 -5.83 -11.01
N GLU A 21 5.54 -6.27 -12.08
CA GLU A 21 5.69 -5.51 -13.30
C GLU A 21 4.34 -5.24 -13.99
N ALA A 22 3.47 -6.23 -14.05
CA ALA A 22 2.13 -6.09 -14.63
C ALA A 22 1.25 -5.07 -13.85
N VAL A 23 1.36 -5.08 -12.51
CA VAL A 23 0.68 -4.10 -11.65
C VAL A 23 1.21 -2.69 -11.90
N ILE A 24 2.52 -2.51 -11.95
CA ILE A 24 3.17 -1.23 -12.24
C ILE A 24 2.75 -0.68 -13.59
N ASP A 25 2.76 -1.53 -14.63
CA ASP A 25 2.37 -1.12 -15.98
C ASP A 25 0.89 -0.73 -16.07
N ALA A 26 0.02 -1.44 -15.37
CA ALA A 26 -1.40 -1.09 -15.31
C ALA A 26 -1.62 0.29 -14.66
N LEU A 27 -0.96 0.57 -13.52
CA LEU A 27 -1.03 1.87 -12.85
C LEU A 27 -0.47 3.00 -13.72
N LEU A 28 0.68 2.79 -14.37
CA LEU A 28 1.29 3.76 -15.28
C LEU A 28 0.44 4.01 -16.54
N ALA A 29 -0.34 3.02 -16.98
CA ALA A 29 -1.31 3.14 -18.05
C ALA A 29 -2.62 3.85 -17.62
N GLY A 30 -2.73 4.28 -16.36
CA GLY A 30 -3.91 4.96 -15.82
C GLY A 30 -5.07 4.02 -15.48
N LYS A 31 -4.83 2.72 -15.33
CA LYS A 31 -5.84 1.74 -14.93
C LYS A 31 -5.85 1.55 -13.43
N ASP A 32 -7.03 1.47 -12.85
CA ASP A 32 -7.17 1.03 -11.46
C ASP A 32 -6.67 -0.41 -11.31
N VAL A 33 -6.19 -0.74 -10.11
CA VAL A 33 -5.62 -2.06 -9.82
C VAL A 33 -6.22 -2.62 -8.54
N LEU A 34 -6.49 -3.93 -8.55
CA LEU A 34 -6.73 -4.74 -7.34
C LEU A 34 -5.69 -5.87 -7.31
N ALA A 35 -4.71 -5.74 -6.43
CA ALA A 35 -3.61 -6.69 -6.30
C ALA A 35 -3.70 -7.44 -4.97
N VAL A 36 -3.91 -8.75 -5.05
CA VAL A 36 -3.83 -9.68 -3.91
C VAL A 36 -2.46 -10.37 -3.97
N MET A 37 -1.57 -9.97 -3.09
CA MET A 37 -0.18 -10.41 -3.08
C MET A 37 0.25 -10.76 -1.66
N PRO A 38 0.81 -11.93 -1.38
CA PRO A 38 1.15 -12.36 -0.02
C PRO A 38 2.12 -11.40 0.66
N THR A 39 2.19 -11.48 1.98
CA THR A 39 3.20 -10.76 2.76
C THR A 39 4.60 -11.15 2.29
N GLY A 40 5.48 -10.17 2.09
CA GLY A 40 6.82 -10.39 1.56
C GLY A 40 6.92 -10.43 0.03
N ALA A 41 5.80 -10.43 -0.72
CA ALA A 41 5.83 -10.34 -2.19
C ALA A 41 6.24 -8.97 -2.75
N GLY A 42 6.44 -7.98 -1.88
CA GLY A 42 6.89 -6.64 -2.28
C GLY A 42 5.77 -5.75 -2.82
N LYS A 43 4.57 -5.81 -2.23
CA LYS A 43 3.43 -4.91 -2.56
C LYS A 43 3.82 -3.43 -2.63
N SER A 44 4.68 -2.98 -1.71
CA SER A 44 5.09 -1.57 -1.65
C SER A 44 5.79 -1.10 -2.93
N ILE A 45 6.61 -1.93 -3.55
CA ILE A 45 7.28 -1.63 -4.83
C ILE A 45 6.25 -1.35 -5.94
N CYS A 46 5.12 -2.05 -5.93
CA CYS A 46 4.07 -1.91 -6.94
C CYS A 46 3.45 -0.51 -7.01
N TYR A 47 3.46 0.24 -5.91
CA TYR A 47 2.98 1.62 -5.90
C TYR A 47 4.10 2.66 -5.73
N GLN A 48 5.24 2.29 -5.14
CA GLN A 48 6.37 3.22 -4.97
C GLN A 48 7.07 3.53 -6.29
N VAL A 49 7.26 2.54 -7.15
CA VAL A 49 7.86 2.75 -8.48
C VAL A 49 6.98 3.65 -9.35
N PRO A 50 5.66 3.39 -9.54
CA PRO A 50 4.80 4.32 -10.27
C PRO A 50 4.77 5.73 -9.66
N ALA A 51 4.77 5.86 -8.34
CA ALA A 51 4.80 7.15 -7.66
C ALA A 51 6.00 8.03 -8.04
N LEU A 52 7.14 7.42 -8.34
CA LEU A 52 8.35 8.12 -8.79
C LEU A 52 8.34 8.45 -10.30
N MET A 53 7.48 7.79 -11.07
CA MET A 53 7.37 7.98 -12.51
C MET A 53 6.23 8.91 -12.92
N MET A 54 5.17 8.95 -12.12
CA MET A 54 4.01 9.81 -12.34
C MET A 54 4.31 11.24 -11.91
N LYS A 55 3.71 12.22 -12.61
CA LYS A 55 3.71 13.62 -12.15
C LYS A 55 2.68 13.77 -11.04
N GLY A 56 2.98 14.61 -10.05
CA GLY A 56 2.09 14.87 -8.93
C GLY A 56 2.43 14.02 -7.70
N ILE A 57 1.45 13.87 -6.82
CA ILE A 57 1.62 13.22 -5.52
C ILE A 57 0.89 11.87 -5.53
N THR A 58 1.55 10.85 -5.00
CA THR A 58 0.90 9.59 -4.64
C THR A 58 0.55 9.60 -3.16
N LEU A 59 -0.72 9.44 -2.84
CA LEU A 59 -1.19 9.20 -1.47
C LEU A 59 -1.23 7.71 -1.20
N VAL A 60 -0.57 7.25 -0.14
CA VAL A 60 -0.64 5.87 0.34
C VAL A 60 -1.49 5.84 1.60
N ILE A 61 -2.70 5.31 1.50
CA ILE A 61 -3.61 5.16 2.64
C ILE A 61 -3.27 3.85 3.34
N SER A 62 -2.84 3.93 4.59
CA SER A 62 -2.43 2.76 5.38
C SER A 62 -3.00 2.83 6.80
N PRO A 63 -3.40 1.69 7.41
CA PRO A 63 -4.05 1.68 8.72
C PRO A 63 -3.06 1.68 9.89
N LEU A 64 -1.77 1.42 9.64
CA LEU A 64 -0.79 1.16 10.69
C LEU A 64 0.28 2.27 10.76
N ILE A 65 0.23 3.05 11.84
CA ILE A 65 1.14 4.17 12.09
C ILE A 65 2.61 3.72 12.11
N SER A 66 2.93 2.58 12.73
CA SER A 66 4.28 2.04 12.77
C SER A 66 4.79 1.73 11.37
N LEU A 67 3.98 1.04 10.56
CA LEU A 67 4.33 0.70 9.19
C LEU A 67 4.57 1.94 8.32
N MET A 68 3.72 2.98 8.46
CA MET A 68 3.95 4.25 7.74
C MET A 68 5.31 4.87 8.08
N LYS A 69 5.68 4.88 9.37
CA LYS A 69 6.97 5.42 9.81
C LYS A 69 8.15 4.65 9.23
N ASP A 70 8.06 3.32 9.25
CA ASP A 70 9.10 2.44 8.72
C ASP A 70 9.24 2.60 7.20
N GLN A 71 8.12 2.65 6.46
CA GLN A 71 8.11 2.88 5.02
C GLN A 71 8.73 4.24 4.65
N VAL A 72 8.30 5.31 5.31
CA VAL A 72 8.84 6.66 5.08
C VAL A 72 10.33 6.74 5.43
N ARG A 73 10.75 6.12 6.53
CA ARG A 73 12.16 6.05 6.90
C ARG A 73 12.99 5.34 5.83
N SER A 74 12.53 4.19 5.36
CA SER A 74 13.21 3.40 4.32
C SER A 74 13.32 4.18 3.01
N LEU A 75 12.24 4.85 2.57
CA LEU A 75 12.26 5.69 1.37
C LEU A 75 13.27 6.84 1.50
N ASN A 76 13.26 7.56 2.62
CA ASN A 76 14.18 8.67 2.84
C ASN A 76 15.65 8.20 2.89
N GLN A 77 15.93 7.00 3.40
CA GLN A 77 17.27 6.41 3.41
C GLN A 77 17.82 6.12 2.01
N VAL A 78 16.95 5.81 1.05
CA VAL A 78 17.32 5.57 -0.35
C VAL A 78 17.18 6.81 -1.23
N GLY A 79 17.05 8.00 -0.61
CA GLY A 79 17.01 9.28 -1.30
C GLY A 79 15.66 9.66 -1.89
N ILE A 80 14.58 8.96 -1.54
CA ILE A 80 13.21 9.28 -1.96
C ILE A 80 12.54 10.09 -0.85
N SER A 81 12.26 11.37 -1.12
CA SER A 81 11.57 12.23 -0.16
C SER A 81 10.13 11.76 0.06
N ALA A 82 9.82 11.31 1.26
CA ALA A 82 8.49 10.89 1.65
C ALA A 82 8.09 11.46 3.01
N ALA A 83 6.80 11.58 3.25
CA ALA A 83 6.24 12.01 4.53
C ALA A 83 5.08 11.11 4.96
N TYR A 84 4.73 11.18 6.24
CA TYR A 84 3.50 10.57 6.76
C TYR A 84 2.64 11.62 7.48
N LEU A 85 1.32 11.43 7.41
CA LEU A 85 0.32 12.28 8.03
C LEU A 85 -0.62 11.41 8.88
N ASN A 86 -0.34 11.32 10.17
CA ASN A 86 -1.12 10.51 11.11
C ASN A 86 -1.23 11.19 12.48
N SER A 87 -1.84 10.52 13.46
CA SER A 87 -2.09 11.07 14.80
C SER A 87 -0.83 11.18 15.68
N SER A 88 0.30 10.61 15.28
CA SER A 88 1.54 10.71 16.06
C SER A 88 2.29 12.02 15.85
N LEU A 89 1.88 12.84 14.87
CA LEU A 89 2.46 14.16 14.64
C LEU A 89 1.86 15.20 15.58
N THR A 90 2.71 16.08 16.12
CA THR A 90 2.23 17.31 16.73
C THR A 90 1.57 18.20 15.67
N GLN A 91 0.74 19.14 16.10
CA GLN A 91 0.07 20.09 15.20
C GLN A 91 1.08 20.86 14.32
N GLY A 92 2.18 21.33 14.90
CA GLY A 92 3.24 22.05 14.17
C GLY A 92 3.92 21.18 13.13
N GLN A 93 4.24 19.91 13.45
CA GLN A 93 4.80 18.95 12.52
C GLN A 93 3.83 18.65 11.36
N TYR A 94 2.55 18.47 11.67
CA TYR A 94 1.50 18.21 10.68
C TYR A 94 1.39 19.35 9.66
N PHE A 95 1.25 20.59 10.10
CA PHE A 95 1.17 21.75 9.20
C PHE A 95 2.47 21.99 8.44
N THR A 96 3.63 21.71 9.03
CA THR A 96 4.91 21.77 8.34
C THR A 96 4.99 20.73 7.20
N ALA A 97 4.53 19.50 7.46
CA ALA A 97 4.47 18.46 6.44
C ALA A 97 3.51 18.82 5.30
N LEU A 98 2.32 19.36 5.60
CA LEU A 98 1.38 19.85 4.57
C LEU A 98 1.97 21.00 3.74
N ARG A 99 2.67 21.93 4.36
CA ARG A 99 3.33 23.04 3.64
C ARG A 99 4.39 22.52 2.66
N TYR A 100 5.20 21.54 3.07
CA TYR A 100 6.20 20.92 2.21
C TYR A 100 5.55 20.07 1.10
N ALA A 101 4.43 19.41 1.39
CA ALA A 101 3.65 18.69 0.41
C ALA A 101 3.08 19.63 -0.67
N LYS A 102 2.51 20.79 -0.28
CA LYS A 102 2.07 21.85 -1.21
C LYS A 102 3.21 22.41 -2.07
N ALA A 103 4.43 22.43 -1.54
CA ALA A 103 5.62 22.85 -2.27
C ALA A 103 6.20 21.74 -3.19
N GLY A 104 5.51 20.62 -3.36
CA GLY A 104 5.92 19.52 -4.24
C GLY A 104 7.15 18.73 -3.76
N ARG A 105 7.48 18.78 -2.46
CA ARG A 105 8.68 18.11 -1.93
C ARG A 105 8.56 16.59 -1.87
N TYR A 106 7.32 16.07 -1.79
CA TYR A 106 7.07 14.66 -1.54
C TYR A 106 6.33 14.02 -2.71
N PRO A 107 6.96 13.15 -3.50
CA PRO A 107 6.25 12.34 -4.48
C PRO A 107 5.32 11.31 -3.83
N ILE A 108 5.62 10.92 -2.58
CA ILE A 108 4.85 9.91 -1.84
C ILE A 108 4.51 10.45 -0.44
N ILE A 109 3.22 10.38 -0.08
CA ILE A 109 2.73 10.75 1.24
C ILE A 109 1.88 9.61 1.79
N TYR A 110 2.29 9.06 2.93
CA TYR A 110 1.50 8.10 3.69
C TYR A 110 0.50 8.83 4.56
N VAL A 111 -0.76 8.42 4.53
CA VAL A 111 -1.84 9.06 5.28
C VAL A 111 -2.70 8.04 6.01
N ALA A 112 -3.00 8.33 7.27
CA ALA A 112 -3.98 7.54 8.00
C ALA A 112 -5.40 7.86 7.51
N PRO A 113 -6.27 6.86 7.32
CA PRO A 113 -7.60 7.06 6.73
C PRO A 113 -8.45 8.07 7.50
N GLU A 114 -8.26 8.23 8.81
CA GLU A 114 -8.95 9.21 9.66
C GLU A 114 -8.60 10.66 9.31
N ARG A 115 -7.49 10.90 8.62
CA ARG A 115 -7.07 12.25 8.21
C ARG A 115 -7.77 12.72 6.94
N LEU A 116 -8.30 11.81 6.13
CA LEU A 116 -8.92 12.13 4.84
C LEU A 116 -10.11 13.11 4.96
N THR A 117 -10.80 13.10 6.09
CA THR A 117 -11.98 13.94 6.35
C THR A 117 -11.66 15.20 7.17
N THR A 118 -10.40 15.44 7.52
CA THR A 118 -10.03 16.65 8.28
C THR A 118 -9.93 17.85 7.33
N GLU A 119 -10.45 19.01 7.76
CA GLU A 119 -10.48 20.24 6.97
C GLU A 119 -9.10 20.60 6.37
N ALA A 120 -8.08 20.61 7.21
CA ALA A 120 -6.71 20.96 6.75
C ALA A 120 -6.14 19.99 5.70
N PHE A 121 -6.52 18.69 5.77
CA PHE A 121 -6.10 17.73 4.76
C PHE A 121 -6.91 17.87 3.47
N LEU A 122 -8.22 18.11 3.57
CA LEU A 122 -9.07 18.37 2.42
C LEU A 122 -8.62 19.63 1.66
N ASP A 123 -8.35 20.73 2.35
CA ASP A 123 -7.82 21.96 1.74
C ASP A 123 -6.49 21.70 0.99
N PHE A 124 -5.62 20.88 1.58
CA PHE A 124 -4.41 20.45 0.90
C PHE A 124 -4.75 19.63 -0.35
N ALA A 125 -5.57 18.60 -0.22
CA ALA A 125 -5.86 17.65 -1.27
C ALA A 125 -6.57 18.29 -2.47
N LEU A 126 -7.48 19.24 -2.23
CA LEU A 126 -8.19 19.99 -3.26
C LEU A 126 -7.25 20.92 -4.08
N SER A 127 -6.12 21.33 -3.51
CA SER A 127 -5.14 22.19 -4.17
C SER A 127 -3.93 21.42 -4.74
N ALA A 128 -3.79 20.14 -4.42
CA ALA A 128 -2.66 19.31 -4.82
C ALA A 128 -2.96 18.52 -6.10
N ASP A 129 -1.94 18.29 -6.92
CA ASP A 129 -2.03 17.35 -8.06
C ASP A 129 -1.83 15.92 -7.54
N ILE A 130 -2.92 15.25 -7.18
CA ILE A 130 -2.88 13.86 -6.71
C ILE A 130 -3.07 12.96 -7.94
N SER A 131 -2.00 12.27 -8.31
CA SER A 131 -1.98 11.40 -9.50
C SER A 131 -2.44 9.97 -9.20
N MET A 132 -2.15 9.48 -8.00
CA MET A 132 -2.47 8.11 -7.60
C MET A 132 -2.84 8.03 -6.12
N ILE A 133 -3.76 7.12 -5.80
CA ILE A 133 -4.06 6.70 -4.43
C ILE A 133 -3.77 5.20 -4.34
N ALA A 134 -2.82 4.82 -3.49
CA ALA A 134 -2.56 3.44 -3.14
C ALA A 134 -3.25 3.14 -1.80
N VAL A 135 -4.17 2.19 -1.80
CA VAL A 135 -4.89 1.74 -0.60
C VAL A 135 -4.21 0.45 -0.10
N ASP A 136 -3.36 0.59 0.89
CA ASP A 136 -2.70 -0.53 1.53
C ASP A 136 -3.65 -1.20 2.53
N GLU A 137 -3.49 -2.53 2.73
CA GLU A 137 -4.40 -3.36 3.51
C GLU A 137 -5.88 -3.12 3.14
N SER A 138 -6.15 -3.08 1.83
CA SER A 138 -7.47 -2.72 1.28
C SER A 138 -8.61 -3.62 1.74
N HIS A 139 -8.32 -4.83 2.26
CA HIS A 139 -9.31 -5.69 2.90
C HIS A 139 -10.01 -5.03 4.10
N CYS A 140 -9.40 -3.99 4.70
CA CYS A 140 -10.00 -3.22 5.79
C CYS A 140 -11.30 -2.49 5.40
N VAL A 141 -11.60 -2.34 4.11
CA VAL A 141 -12.85 -1.71 3.65
C VAL A 141 -14.06 -2.65 3.77
N SER A 142 -13.84 -3.98 3.74
CA SER A 142 -14.89 -4.98 3.76
C SER A 142 -15.19 -5.46 5.19
N GLN A 143 -16.47 -5.58 5.53
CA GLN A 143 -16.89 -6.18 6.79
C GLN A 143 -16.57 -7.69 6.88
N TRP A 144 -16.34 -8.31 5.75
CA TRP A 144 -15.90 -9.71 5.65
C TRP A 144 -14.36 -9.85 5.64
N GLY A 145 -13.63 -8.73 5.69
CA GLY A 145 -12.19 -8.71 5.83
C GLY A 145 -11.74 -9.06 7.25
N GLN A 146 -10.49 -9.43 7.41
CA GLN A 146 -9.93 -9.82 8.72
C GLN A 146 -9.85 -8.66 9.74
N ASP A 147 -9.76 -7.40 9.26
CA ASP A 147 -9.59 -6.19 10.08
C ASP A 147 -10.43 -5.05 9.49
N PHE A 148 -11.75 -5.15 9.64
CA PHE A 148 -12.66 -4.10 9.15
C PHE A 148 -12.43 -2.77 9.88
N ARG A 149 -12.27 -1.68 9.10
CA ARG A 149 -12.09 -0.32 9.62
C ARG A 149 -13.07 0.64 8.98
N PRO A 150 -14.05 1.19 9.73
CA PRO A 150 -15.04 2.13 9.21
C PRO A 150 -14.45 3.34 8.48
N SER A 151 -13.24 3.80 8.89
CA SER A 151 -12.54 4.91 8.25
C SER A 151 -12.17 4.64 6.79
N TYR A 152 -12.01 3.37 6.37
CA TYR A 152 -11.77 3.00 4.97
C TYR A 152 -12.96 3.27 4.05
N LEU A 153 -14.19 3.24 4.58
CA LEU A 153 -15.39 3.60 3.81
C LEU A 153 -15.37 5.06 3.35
N LYS A 154 -14.61 5.92 4.01
CA LYS A 154 -14.47 7.33 3.66
C LYS A 154 -13.54 7.58 2.46
N ILE A 155 -12.78 6.57 2.01
CA ILE A 155 -11.84 6.72 0.89
C ILE A 155 -12.57 7.08 -0.40
N ALA A 156 -13.66 6.40 -0.73
CA ALA A 156 -14.43 6.70 -1.94
C ALA A 156 -15.07 8.09 -1.90
N GLU A 157 -15.60 8.50 -0.73
CA GLU A 157 -16.14 9.85 -0.51
C GLU A 157 -15.06 10.92 -0.68
N PHE A 158 -13.86 10.68 -0.19
CA PHE A 158 -12.70 11.56 -0.37
C PHE A 158 -12.30 11.66 -1.84
N VAL A 159 -12.18 10.54 -2.55
CA VAL A 159 -11.84 10.52 -3.98
C VAL A 159 -12.86 11.31 -4.82
N ALA A 160 -14.14 11.21 -4.48
CA ALA A 160 -15.21 11.92 -5.19
C ALA A 160 -15.15 13.44 -5.04
N GLN A 161 -14.47 13.98 -4.00
CA GLN A 161 -14.28 15.41 -3.78
C GLN A 161 -13.11 15.98 -4.56
N LEU A 162 -12.17 15.15 -5.03
CA LEU A 162 -10.97 15.63 -5.72
C LEU A 162 -11.33 16.23 -7.08
N PRO A 163 -10.66 17.35 -7.49
CA PRO A 163 -10.93 18.00 -8.79
C PRO A 163 -10.70 17.08 -10.00
N LYS A 164 -9.78 16.14 -9.86
CA LYS A 164 -9.48 15.10 -10.84
C LYS A 164 -9.38 13.77 -10.12
N ARG A 165 -10.09 12.76 -10.63
CA ARG A 165 -10.00 11.41 -10.08
C ARG A 165 -8.60 10.83 -10.31
N PRO A 166 -7.86 10.44 -9.27
CA PRO A 166 -6.58 9.77 -9.41
C PRO A 166 -6.76 8.31 -9.82
N VAL A 167 -5.68 7.67 -10.26
CA VAL A 167 -5.63 6.20 -10.41
C VAL A 167 -5.65 5.58 -9.02
N ILE A 168 -6.42 4.49 -8.83
CA ILE A 168 -6.53 3.80 -7.55
C ILE A 168 -5.89 2.43 -7.62
N GLY A 169 -4.90 2.17 -6.77
CA GLY A 169 -4.34 0.85 -6.55
C GLY A 169 -4.76 0.31 -5.19
N ALA A 170 -5.51 -0.79 -5.17
CA ALA A 170 -5.89 -1.49 -3.95
C ALA A 170 -4.99 -2.71 -3.72
N PHE A 171 -4.34 -2.77 -2.56
CA PHE A 171 -3.34 -3.78 -2.23
C PHE A 171 -3.72 -4.50 -0.94
N THR A 172 -3.65 -5.82 -0.94
CA THR A 172 -3.87 -6.63 0.27
C THR A 172 -3.08 -7.94 0.18
N ALA A 173 -2.79 -8.52 1.35
CA ALA A 173 -2.17 -9.84 1.40
C ALA A 173 -3.18 -10.96 1.20
N THR A 174 -4.40 -10.80 1.66
CA THR A 174 -5.44 -11.83 1.68
C THR A 174 -6.79 -11.24 1.29
N ALA A 175 -7.49 -11.87 0.37
CA ALA A 175 -8.87 -11.52 0.04
C ALA A 175 -9.59 -12.72 -0.59
N THR A 176 -10.71 -13.12 0.00
CA THR A 176 -11.64 -14.05 -0.64
C THR A 176 -12.29 -13.39 -1.86
N LYS A 177 -13.05 -14.15 -2.63
CA LYS A 177 -13.79 -13.60 -3.77
C LYS A 177 -14.71 -12.45 -3.33
N GLU A 178 -15.48 -12.67 -2.27
CA GLU A 178 -16.42 -11.71 -1.70
C GLU A 178 -15.72 -10.43 -1.24
N VAL A 179 -14.56 -10.57 -0.56
CA VAL A 179 -13.77 -9.42 -0.13
C VAL A 179 -13.22 -8.63 -1.34
N ARG A 180 -12.81 -9.31 -2.42
CA ARG A 180 -12.35 -8.63 -3.65
C ARG A 180 -13.47 -7.84 -4.33
N GLU A 181 -14.68 -8.40 -4.39
CA GLU A 181 -15.86 -7.72 -4.93
C GLU A 181 -16.22 -6.49 -4.07
N ASP A 182 -16.16 -6.62 -2.75
CA ASP A 182 -16.35 -5.50 -1.82
C ASP A 182 -15.30 -4.41 -2.00
N ILE A 183 -14.02 -4.78 -2.07
CA ILE A 183 -12.93 -3.80 -2.30
C ILE A 183 -13.21 -3.01 -3.59
N ALA A 184 -13.49 -3.69 -4.69
CA ALA A 184 -13.73 -3.04 -5.97
C ALA A 184 -14.92 -2.08 -5.90
N ARG A 185 -16.03 -2.52 -5.30
CA ARG A 185 -17.27 -1.76 -5.16
C ARG A 185 -17.12 -0.58 -4.19
N LEU A 186 -16.61 -0.82 -2.98
CA LEU A 186 -16.57 0.16 -1.89
C LEU A 186 -15.49 1.23 -2.10
N LEU A 187 -14.38 0.91 -2.79
CA LEU A 187 -13.38 1.90 -3.19
C LEU A 187 -13.71 2.58 -4.53
N GLY A 188 -14.76 2.16 -5.23
CA GLY A 188 -15.17 2.72 -6.51
C GLY A 188 -14.14 2.50 -7.62
N LEU A 189 -13.53 1.30 -7.68
CA LEU A 189 -12.56 0.97 -8.74
C LEU A 189 -13.25 0.89 -10.10
N GLN A 190 -12.62 1.45 -11.13
CA GLN A 190 -13.14 1.50 -12.51
C GLN A 190 -12.39 0.51 -13.40
N ASN A 191 -13.05 -0.59 -13.79
CA ASN A 191 -12.49 -1.64 -14.64
C ASN A 191 -11.06 -2.05 -14.21
N PRO A 192 -10.85 -2.42 -12.95
CA PRO A 192 -9.52 -2.62 -12.41
C PRO A 192 -8.79 -3.79 -13.08
N PHE A 193 -7.48 -3.62 -13.26
CA PHE A 193 -6.61 -4.77 -13.49
C PHE A 193 -6.54 -5.57 -12.19
N CYS A 194 -7.05 -6.81 -12.22
CA CYS A 194 -7.06 -7.69 -11.05
C CYS A 194 -5.95 -8.73 -11.19
N THR A 195 -5.15 -8.88 -10.14
CA THR A 195 -4.13 -9.93 -10.08
C THR A 195 -4.11 -10.58 -8.70
N THR A 196 -3.82 -11.86 -8.69
CA THR A 196 -3.55 -12.63 -7.47
C THR A 196 -2.29 -13.42 -7.72
N THR A 197 -1.22 -13.11 -6.99
CA THR A 197 0.01 -13.89 -7.05
C THR A 197 -0.07 -15.11 -6.15
N GLY A 198 0.68 -16.15 -6.48
CA GLY A 198 0.66 -17.41 -5.73
C GLY A 198 1.02 -17.23 -4.26
N PHE A 199 0.33 -17.97 -3.40
CA PHE A 199 0.62 -18.05 -1.96
C PHE A 199 1.61 -19.16 -1.67
N ASP A 200 1.94 -19.98 -2.66
CA ASP A 200 2.90 -21.06 -2.51
C ASP A 200 4.32 -20.48 -2.34
N ARG A 201 4.98 -20.95 -1.32
CA ARG A 201 6.34 -20.56 -0.95
C ARG A 201 7.19 -21.82 -0.91
N GLU A 202 7.83 -22.13 -2.00
CA GLU A 202 8.65 -23.33 -2.17
C GLU A 202 9.69 -23.55 -1.06
N ASN A 203 10.09 -22.47 -0.39
CA ASN A 203 11.02 -22.52 0.74
C ASN A 203 10.36 -22.72 2.11
N LEU A 204 9.02 -22.87 2.18
CA LEU A 204 8.30 -23.12 3.41
C LEU A 204 7.63 -24.49 3.35
N TYR A 205 8.01 -25.35 4.28
CA TYR A 205 7.38 -26.64 4.48
C TYR A 205 6.42 -26.58 5.66
N PHE A 206 5.18 -27.01 5.45
CA PHE A 206 4.16 -27.10 6.49
C PHE A 206 3.77 -28.58 6.68
N ALA A 207 3.86 -29.07 7.91
CA ALA A 207 3.38 -30.38 8.27
C ALA A 207 2.54 -30.32 9.54
N VAL A 208 1.52 -31.15 9.62
CA VAL A 208 0.73 -31.37 10.84
C VAL A 208 1.07 -32.75 11.38
N LYS A 209 1.57 -32.80 12.60
CA LYS A 209 1.87 -34.02 13.31
C LYS A 209 0.99 -34.12 14.55
N THR A 210 0.57 -35.33 14.91
CA THR A 210 -0.25 -35.62 16.11
C THR A 210 0.52 -36.56 17.08
N PRO A 211 1.63 -36.11 17.66
CA PRO A 211 2.45 -36.96 18.51
C PRO A 211 1.78 -37.18 19.86
N LYS A 212 2.07 -38.32 20.50
CA LYS A 212 1.65 -38.63 21.88
C LYS A 212 2.36 -37.72 22.89
N ASP A 213 3.63 -37.39 22.63
CA ASP A 213 4.45 -36.47 23.45
C ASP A 213 4.93 -35.32 22.54
N LYS A 214 4.29 -34.15 22.70
CA LYS A 214 4.60 -32.96 21.93
C LYS A 214 5.98 -32.36 22.22
N TYR A 215 6.41 -32.45 23.50
CA TYR A 215 7.72 -31.91 23.89
C TYR A 215 8.85 -32.72 23.28
N LYS A 216 8.74 -34.04 23.33
CA LYS A 216 9.73 -34.92 22.73
C LYS A 216 9.82 -34.70 21.21
N GLU A 217 8.68 -34.65 20.52
CA GLU A 217 8.63 -34.42 19.08
C GLU A 217 9.30 -33.08 18.68
N VAL A 218 9.02 -31.98 19.39
CA VAL A 218 9.63 -30.67 19.13
C VAL A 218 11.13 -30.71 19.43
N HIS A 219 11.54 -31.33 20.54
CA HIS A 219 12.95 -31.46 20.89
C HIS A 219 13.73 -32.23 19.82
N ASP A 220 13.21 -33.39 19.43
CA ASP A 220 13.86 -34.24 18.42
C ASP A 220 13.93 -33.53 17.05
N TYR A 221 12.87 -32.82 16.66
CA TYR A 221 12.86 -32.03 15.44
C TYR A 221 13.94 -30.91 15.43
N ILE A 222 14.15 -30.22 16.57
CA ILE A 222 15.17 -29.18 16.70
C ILE A 222 16.59 -29.77 16.62
N LEU A 223 16.78 -31.00 17.08
CA LEU A 223 18.08 -31.66 17.04
C LEU A 223 18.43 -32.22 15.64
N GLU A 224 17.41 -32.49 14.80
CA GLU A 224 17.57 -33.04 13.46
C GLU A 224 17.77 -31.95 12.38
N HIS A 225 17.42 -30.66 12.68
CA HIS A 225 17.42 -29.52 11.73
C HIS A 225 18.15 -28.31 12.30
#